data_51e54afbceb7dba024762510d2dcfeac
#
_entry.id   51e54afbceb7dba024762510d2dcfeac
#
_cell.length_a   1.000
_cell.length_b   1.000
_cell.length_c   1.000
_cell.angle_alpha   90.00
_cell.angle_beta   90.00
_cell.angle_gamma   90.00
#
_symmetry.space_group_name_H-M   'P 1'
#
loop_
_entity.id
_entity.type
_entity.pdbx_description
1 polymer ?
#
loop_
_entity_poly.entity_id
_entity_poly.type
_entity_poly.pdbx_seq_one_letter_code
_entity_poly.pdbx_strand_id
1 'polypeptide(L)'
;MEKANIDWGNIGFGYIPTAKRYVSNFKNGAWDEGCLTEDDKVVISECAGVLQYAQTCFEGLKAYTTEDGHIVCFRPDLNADRMIDSCKRLEMPVFPKERFIDAVHEVVAANEAYVPPYGSGATLYIRPYMFGSSPVIGVKPAQEYQFRMFSTPVGPYFKGGVKPLTIRVSDYDRAAPNGTGHIKAGLNYAMSLYAIVDAHEQGFDENMYLDAATRTKVEETGGANFLFVTKDGKVVTPKSNSILPSITRRSLMYVAKEYLGLEAEEREVYVDELKDMAECGLCGTAAVISPVGKIVDHGKEICLPAGMSEMGPITKKLYDTLTGIQMGRIEAPEGWIHVIK
;
A
#
# COMPACT_ATOMS: atom_id res chain seq x y z
N MET A 1 -4.83 23.70 -15.43
CA MET A 1 -3.39 23.76 -15.83
C MET A 1 -3.16 22.77 -16.95
N GLU A 2 -2.25 23.08 -17.90
CA GLU A 2 -1.89 22.13 -18.96
C GLU A 2 -1.21 20.90 -18.35
N LYS A 3 -1.59 19.70 -18.80
CA LYS A 3 -1.01 18.45 -18.29
C LYS A 3 0.41 18.27 -18.82
N ALA A 4 1.26 17.64 -18.03
CA ALA A 4 2.62 17.27 -18.44
C ALA A 4 2.59 16.39 -19.69
N ASN A 5 3.57 16.54 -20.55
CA ASN A 5 3.69 15.75 -21.79
C ASN A 5 4.17 14.33 -21.45
N ILE A 6 3.24 13.48 -21.03
CA ILE A 6 3.46 12.08 -20.63
C ILE A 6 2.48 11.20 -21.41
N ASP A 7 2.98 10.09 -21.95
CA ASP A 7 2.12 9.06 -22.54
C ASP A 7 1.45 8.24 -21.42
N TRP A 8 0.33 8.75 -20.91
CA TRP A 8 -0.39 8.19 -19.77
C TRP A 8 -0.80 6.72 -19.95
N GLY A 9 -1.03 6.27 -21.16
CA GLY A 9 -1.41 4.89 -21.46
C GLY A 9 -0.24 3.90 -21.38
N ASN A 10 0.99 4.38 -21.49
CA ASN A 10 2.18 3.53 -21.55
C ASN A 10 3.14 3.66 -20.36
N ILE A 11 2.89 4.57 -19.42
CA ILE A 11 3.69 4.60 -18.20
C ILE A 11 3.52 3.32 -17.38
N GLY A 12 4.64 2.90 -16.74
CA GLY A 12 4.64 1.77 -15.80
C GLY A 12 4.53 2.25 -14.35
N PHE A 13 5.11 1.44 -13.46
CA PHE A 13 5.25 1.77 -12.04
C PHE A 13 6.67 2.30 -11.72
N GLY A 14 7.39 2.78 -12.73
CA GLY A 14 8.70 3.40 -12.58
C GLY A 14 8.60 4.84 -12.07
N TYR A 15 9.69 5.32 -11.46
CA TYR A 15 9.75 6.70 -10.99
C TYR A 15 9.83 7.70 -12.14
N ILE A 16 8.88 8.62 -12.19
CA ILE A 16 8.88 9.80 -13.08
C ILE A 16 8.92 11.02 -12.15
N PRO A 17 9.95 11.87 -12.22
CA PRO A 17 10.06 13.02 -11.35
C PRO A 17 8.95 14.03 -11.59
N THR A 18 8.44 14.62 -10.50
CA THR A 18 7.48 15.73 -10.51
C THR A 18 8.15 17.03 -10.06
N ALA A 19 7.48 18.16 -10.23
CA ALA A 19 8.09 19.48 -10.02
C ALA A 19 8.42 19.76 -8.55
N LYS A 20 7.53 19.40 -7.63
CA LYS A 20 7.63 19.77 -6.20
C LYS A 20 7.51 18.54 -5.29
N ARG A 21 8.15 18.67 -4.12
CA ARG A 21 8.04 17.77 -2.97
C ARG A 21 7.94 18.58 -1.68
N TYR A 22 7.40 17.99 -0.62
CA TYR A 22 7.33 18.60 0.70
C TYR A 22 8.48 18.08 1.58
N VAL A 23 9.05 18.96 2.39
CA VAL A 23 10.12 18.64 3.36
C VAL A 23 9.85 19.36 4.67
N SER A 24 9.96 18.65 5.79
CA SER A 24 9.98 19.19 7.15
C SER A 24 11.05 18.50 7.97
N ASN A 25 11.74 19.23 8.84
CA ASN A 25 12.81 18.73 9.67
C ASN A 25 12.40 18.78 11.14
N PHE A 26 12.76 17.71 11.86
CA PHE A 26 12.66 17.66 13.32
C PHE A 26 14.03 17.88 13.93
N LYS A 27 14.18 18.97 14.67
CA LYS A 27 15.40 19.35 15.37
C LYS A 27 15.07 19.98 16.72
N ASN A 28 15.92 19.80 17.70
CA ASN A 28 15.75 20.39 19.04
C ASN A 28 14.37 20.11 19.66
N GLY A 29 13.81 18.92 19.39
CA GLY A 29 12.52 18.49 19.95
C GLY A 29 11.28 19.03 19.24
N ALA A 30 11.41 19.69 18.09
CA ALA A 30 10.29 20.25 17.37
C ALA A 30 10.41 20.10 15.84
N TRP A 31 9.27 20.01 15.17
CA TRP A 31 9.16 20.13 13.72
C TRP A 31 9.24 21.61 13.30
N ASP A 32 9.99 21.90 12.24
CA ASP A 32 9.89 23.19 11.53
C ASP A 32 8.54 23.31 10.80
N GLU A 33 8.26 24.47 10.20
CA GLU A 33 7.01 24.71 9.46
C GLU A 33 6.89 23.81 8.22
N GLY A 34 8.01 23.37 7.66
CA GLY A 34 8.07 22.63 6.41
C GLY A 34 7.84 23.52 5.18
N CYS A 35 8.16 23.01 4.01
CA CYS A 35 7.97 23.74 2.76
C CYS A 35 7.96 22.84 1.54
N LEU A 36 7.42 23.34 0.44
CA LEU A 36 7.59 22.78 -0.89
C LEU A 36 8.97 23.17 -1.46
N THR A 37 9.64 22.19 -2.07
CA THR A 37 10.94 22.38 -2.74
C THR A 37 11.02 21.64 -4.07
N GLU A 38 11.91 22.07 -4.95
CA GLU A 38 12.27 21.35 -6.18
C GLU A 38 13.42 20.37 -5.97
N ASP A 39 14.17 20.53 -4.86
CA ASP A 39 15.34 19.70 -4.58
C ASP A 39 14.92 18.27 -4.18
N ASP A 40 15.27 17.32 -5.04
CA ASP A 40 15.00 15.90 -4.85
C ASP A 40 16.12 15.15 -4.12
N LYS A 41 17.18 15.84 -3.73
CA LYS A 41 18.33 15.22 -3.06
C LYS A 41 18.10 15.16 -1.54
N VAL A 42 18.68 14.13 -0.96
CA VAL A 42 18.78 13.96 0.49
C VAL A 42 20.27 13.95 0.85
N VAL A 43 20.70 14.97 1.58
CA VAL A 43 22.10 15.06 2.06
C VAL A 43 22.10 14.76 3.54
N ILE A 44 22.73 13.67 3.94
CA ILE A 44 22.83 13.19 5.33
C ILE A 44 24.23 12.66 5.63
N SER A 45 24.58 12.54 6.91
CA SER A 45 25.83 11.88 7.33
C SER A 45 25.83 10.40 6.93
N GLU A 46 26.99 9.85 6.60
CA GLU A 46 27.17 8.40 6.43
C GLU A 46 26.78 7.61 7.69
N CYS A 47 26.87 8.23 8.88
CA CYS A 47 26.46 7.65 10.15
C CYS A 47 24.96 7.89 10.48
N ALA A 48 24.15 8.39 9.55
CA ALA A 48 22.73 8.63 9.82
C ALA A 48 22.00 7.36 10.24
N GLY A 49 21.07 7.47 11.20
CA GLY A 49 20.34 6.34 11.76
C GLY A 49 19.59 5.52 10.72
N VAL A 50 19.11 6.15 9.66
CA VAL A 50 18.46 5.44 8.53
C VAL A 50 19.44 4.51 7.80
N LEU A 51 20.70 4.92 7.60
CA LEU A 51 21.70 4.12 6.89
C LEU A 51 22.25 2.99 7.75
N GLN A 52 22.39 3.20 9.06
CA GLN A 52 22.98 2.23 9.96
C GLN A 52 21.98 1.20 10.49
N TYR A 53 20.74 1.63 10.80
CA TYR A 53 19.77 0.81 11.53
C TYR A 53 18.38 0.79 10.86
N ALA A 54 18.26 1.23 9.60
CA ALA A 54 17.01 1.28 8.85
C ALA A 54 15.87 1.98 9.62
N GLN A 55 16.20 3.02 10.44
CA GLN A 55 15.19 3.78 11.19
C GLN A 55 14.40 4.69 10.24
N THR A 56 13.42 4.09 9.55
CA THR A 56 12.57 4.75 8.55
C THR A 56 11.22 4.07 8.44
N CYS A 57 10.19 4.87 8.19
CA CYS A 57 8.87 4.41 7.80
C CYS A 57 8.36 5.20 6.61
N PHE A 58 7.35 4.67 5.92
CA PHE A 58 6.80 5.31 4.74
C PHE A 58 5.32 5.03 4.58
N GLU A 59 4.69 5.80 3.70
CA GLU A 59 3.31 5.61 3.30
C GLU A 59 3.15 5.57 1.79
N GLY A 60 1.98 5.17 1.34
CA GLY A 60 1.63 5.18 -0.07
C GLY A 60 0.14 5.42 -0.23
N LEU A 61 -0.20 6.48 -0.95
CA LEU A 61 -1.57 6.83 -1.31
C LEU A 61 -1.60 7.37 -2.73
N LYS A 62 -2.79 7.63 -3.25
CA LYS A 62 -2.98 8.08 -4.63
C LYS A 62 -3.88 9.29 -4.70
N ALA A 63 -3.60 10.16 -5.66
CA ALA A 63 -4.53 11.16 -6.14
C ALA A 63 -5.13 10.72 -7.49
N TYR A 64 -6.40 11.03 -7.68
CA TYR A 64 -7.20 10.65 -8.84
C TYR A 64 -7.82 11.90 -9.47
N THR A 65 -8.01 11.88 -10.78
CA THR A 65 -8.95 12.78 -11.45
C THR A 65 -10.30 12.08 -11.52
N THR A 66 -11.35 12.70 -10.99
CA THR A 66 -12.72 12.18 -11.02
C THR A 66 -13.37 12.43 -12.39
N GLU A 67 -14.54 11.83 -12.63
CA GLU A 67 -15.28 11.97 -13.88
C GLU A 67 -15.68 13.43 -14.17
N ASP A 68 -16.01 14.20 -13.13
CA ASP A 68 -16.34 15.62 -13.19
C ASP A 68 -15.13 16.56 -13.18
N GLY A 69 -13.91 15.99 -13.19
CA GLY A 69 -12.64 16.71 -13.33
C GLY A 69 -11.99 17.20 -12.05
N HIS A 70 -12.56 16.89 -10.88
CA HIS A 70 -11.91 17.21 -9.60
C HIS A 70 -10.68 16.34 -9.37
N ILE A 71 -9.72 16.86 -8.61
CA ILE A 71 -8.58 16.11 -8.12
C ILE A 71 -8.84 15.75 -6.67
N VAL A 72 -8.80 14.45 -6.36
CA VAL A 72 -9.12 13.93 -5.04
C VAL A 72 -8.07 12.96 -4.53
N CYS A 73 -7.97 12.86 -3.20
CA CYS A 73 -7.24 11.78 -2.51
C CYS A 73 -8.20 10.91 -1.73
N PHE A 74 -7.87 9.61 -1.65
CA PHE A 74 -8.67 8.61 -0.94
C PHE A 74 -8.08 8.32 0.44
N ARG A 75 -8.82 8.67 1.51
CA ARG A 75 -8.54 8.39 2.93
C ARG A 75 -7.12 8.72 3.40
N PRO A 76 -6.57 9.92 3.12
CA PRO A 76 -5.24 10.32 3.58
C PRO A 76 -5.13 10.37 5.11
N ASP A 77 -6.24 10.56 5.81
CA ASP A 77 -6.37 10.52 7.27
C ASP A 77 -5.89 9.18 7.85
N LEU A 78 -6.25 8.06 7.24
CA LEU A 78 -5.80 6.74 7.68
C LEU A 78 -4.32 6.46 7.36
N ASN A 79 -3.79 7.06 6.29
CA ASN A 79 -2.35 7.02 6.04
C ASN A 79 -1.58 7.78 7.13
N ALA A 80 -2.08 8.96 7.54
CA ALA A 80 -1.50 9.72 8.62
C ALA A 80 -1.52 8.92 9.95
N ASP A 81 -2.65 8.34 10.31
CA ASP A 81 -2.79 7.52 11.52
C ASP A 81 -1.81 6.33 11.51
N ARG A 82 -1.70 5.61 10.40
CA ARG A 82 -0.78 4.47 10.27
C ARG A 82 0.69 4.89 10.30
N MET A 83 1.03 6.06 9.75
CA MET A 83 2.37 6.62 9.89
C MET A 83 2.69 6.96 11.35
N ILE A 84 1.73 7.51 12.10
CA ILE A 84 1.87 7.76 13.54
C ILE A 84 2.19 6.46 14.28
N ASP A 85 1.47 5.38 14.00
CA ASP A 85 1.72 4.08 14.62
C ASP A 85 3.10 3.52 14.26
N SER A 86 3.51 3.67 13.00
CA SER A 86 4.85 3.28 12.55
C SER A 86 5.95 4.09 13.25
N CYS A 87 5.77 5.40 13.39
CA CYS A 87 6.71 6.27 14.10
C CYS A 87 6.84 5.86 15.57
N LYS A 88 5.73 5.68 16.27
CA LYS A 88 5.73 5.26 17.69
C LYS A 88 6.47 3.94 17.89
N ARG A 89 6.25 2.95 17.02
CA ARG A 89 6.90 1.64 17.13
C ARG A 89 8.39 1.68 16.88
N LEU A 90 8.87 2.65 16.07
CA LEU A 90 10.28 2.84 15.71
C LEU A 90 10.99 3.91 16.58
N GLU A 91 10.36 4.38 17.67
CA GLU A 91 10.88 5.44 18.53
C GLU A 91 11.25 6.71 17.72
N MET A 92 10.38 7.10 16.79
CA MET A 92 10.50 8.29 15.96
C MET A 92 9.48 9.34 16.40
N PRO A 93 9.78 10.65 16.26
CA PRO A 93 8.81 11.70 16.58
C PRO A 93 7.58 11.59 15.66
N VAL A 94 6.40 11.80 16.23
CA VAL A 94 5.16 11.81 15.45
C VAL A 94 5.10 13.07 14.58
N PHE A 95 4.83 12.89 13.29
CA PHE A 95 4.45 14.01 12.42
C PHE A 95 2.94 14.25 12.57
N PRO A 96 2.49 15.50 12.85
CA PRO A 96 1.09 15.78 13.15
C PRO A 96 0.16 15.39 12.00
N LYS A 97 -0.99 14.78 12.33
CA LYS A 97 -1.97 14.27 11.35
C LYS A 97 -2.46 15.35 10.39
N GLU A 98 -2.85 16.49 10.92
CA GLU A 98 -3.36 17.60 10.14
C GLU A 98 -2.30 18.09 9.15
N ARG A 99 -1.06 18.27 9.61
CA ARG A 99 0.05 18.67 8.76
C ARG A 99 0.40 17.63 7.68
N PHE A 100 0.20 16.33 7.98
CA PHE A 100 0.36 15.28 6.97
C PHE A 100 -0.68 15.44 5.86
N ILE A 101 -1.94 15.69 6.21
CA ILE A 101 -3.03 15.91 5.26
C ILE A 101 -2.78 17.18 4.44
N ASP A 102 -2.40 18.28 5.09
CA ASP A 102 -2.06 19.54 4.42
C ASP A 102 -0.90 19.34 3.43
N ALA A 103 0.15 18.62 3.83
CA ALA A 103 1.28 18.31 2.95
C ALA A 103 0.86 17.47 1.72
N VAL A 104 -0.10 16.54 1.89
CA VAL A 104 -0.68 15.80 0.75
C VAL A 104 -1.37 16.76 -0.22
N HIS A 105 -2.19 17.67 0.30
CA HIS A 105 -2.88 18.69 -0.50
C HIS A 105 -1.89 19.60 -1.23
N GLU A 106 -0.88 20.13 -0.53
CA GLU A 106 0.15 20.99 -1.12
C GLU A 106 0.94 20.30 -2.24
N VAL A 107 1.39 19.05 -1.99
CA VAL A 107 2.17 18.29 -2.99
C VAL A 107 1.33 18.00 -4.22
N VAL A 108 0.09 17.57 -4.06
CA VAL A 108 -0.79 17.27 -5.20
C VAL A 108 -1.14 18.54 -5.97
N ALA A 109 -1.52 19.62 -5.29
CA ALA A 109 -1.85 20.89 -5.92
C ALA A 109 -0.66 21.46 -6.69
N ALA A 110 0.54 21.44 -6.11
CA ALA A 110 1.76 21.92 -6.75
C ALA A 110 2.20 21.08 -7.96
N ASN A 111 1.76 19.81 -8.02
CA ASN A 111 2.04 18.87 -9.11
C ASN A 111 0.80 18.55 -9.96
N GLU A 112 -0.19 19.42 -10.01
CA GLU A 112 -1.45 19.22 -10.76
C GLU A 112 -1.23 18.79 -12.22
N ALA A 113 -0.21 19.32 -12.87
CA ALA A 113 0.14 18.97 -14.24
C ALA A 113 0.49 17.46 -14.41
N TYR A 114 0.93 16.82 -13.33
CA TYR A 114 1.32 15.40 -13.27
C TYR A 114 0.22 14.48 -12.79
N VAL A 115 -0.94 15.01 -12.38
CA VAL A 115 -2.11 14.17 -12.06
C VAL A 115 -2.70 13.67 -13.38
N PRO A 116 -2.74 12.35 -13.62
CA PRO A 116 -3.24 11.80 -14.88
C PRO A 116 -4.70 12.19 -15.14
N PRO A 117 -5.08 12.38 -16.42
CA PRO A 117 -6.48 12.67 -16.76
C PRO A 117 -7.40 11.49 -16.47
N TYR A 118 -8.67 11.79 -16.18
CA TYR A 118 -9.71 10.77 -16.05
C TYR A 118 -9.76 9.85 -17.29
N GLY A 119 -10.01 8.58 -17.08
CA GLY A 119 -10.09 7.59 -18.15
C GLY A 119 -8.77 7.04 -18.68
N SER A 120 -7.61 7.62 -18.27
CA SER A 120 -6.29 7.11 -18.66
C SER A 120 -5.90 5.79 -17.97
N GLY A 121 -6.59 5.42 -16.89
CA GLY A 121 -6.21 4.31 -16.01
C GLY A 121 -5.00 4.59 -15.13
N ALA A 122 -4.27 5.68 -15.35
CA ALA A 122 -3.13 6.11 -14.56
C ALA A 122 -3.57 6.94 -13.34
N THR A 123 -2.71 7.06 -12.35
CA THR A 123 -2.94 7.81 -11.11
C THR A 123 -1.67 8.52 -10.65
N LEU A 124 -1.78 9.54 -9.80
CA LEU A 124 -0.61 10.12 -9.14
C LEU A 124 -0.36 9.38 -7.84
N TYR A 125 0.73 8.63 -7.77
CA TYR A 125 1.18 7.97 -6.55
C TYR A 125 1.95 8.95 -5.67
N ILE A 126 1.63 8.99 -4.37
CA ILE A 126 2.23 9.87 -3.38
C ILE A 126 2.99 9.01 -2.37
N ARG A 127 4.23 9.38 -2.09
CA ARG A 127 5.13 8.68 -1.17
C ARG A 127 5.57 9.59 -0.02
N PRO A 128 4.80 9.65 1.09
CA PRO A 128 5.31 10.17 2.35
C PRO A 128 6.31 9.19 2.96
N TYR A 129 7.40 9.72 3.55
CA TYR A 129 8.35 8.91 4.29
C TYR A 129 9.08 9.75 5.34
N MET A 130 9.56 9.09 6.37
CA MET A 130 10.30 9.72 7.45
C MET A 130 11.47 8.85 7.86
N PHE A 131 12.59 9.49 8.24
CA PHE A 131 13.81 8.78 8.59
C PHE A 131 14.66 9.54 9.59
N GLY A 132 15.47 8.80 10.39
CA GLY A 132 16.48 9.35 11.26
C GLY A 132 17.65 9.88 10.47
N SER A 133 17.91 11.20 10.56
CA SER A 133 18.91 11.91 9.76
C SER A 133 20.19 12.24 10.52
N SER A 134 20.16 12.28 11.86
CA SER A 134 21.36 12.58 12.65
C SER A 134 22.31 11.37 12.75
N PRO A 135 23.63 11.63 12.97
CA PRO A 135 24.63 10.58 13.17
C PRO A 135 24.35 9.72 14.41
N VAL A 136 24.47 8.40 14.28
CA VAL A 136 24.35 7.42 15.37
C VAL A 136 25.32 6.26 15.13
N ILE A 137 26.12 5.89 16.14
CA ILE A 137 26.97 4.70 16.11
C ILE A 137 26.42 3.61 17.04
N GLY A 138 26.04 3.96 18.26
CA GLY A 138 25.36 3.03 19.17
C GLY A 138 23.90 2.82 18.75
N VAL A 139 23.33 1.63 19.00
CA VAL A 139 21.92 1.34 18.71
C VAL A 139 21.03 2.15 19.64
N LYS A 140 20.53 3.26 19.12
CA LYS A 140 19.59 4.18 19.80
C LYS A 140 18.82 5.00 18.76
N PRO A 141 17.68 5.60 19.13
CA PRO A 141 16.96 6.50 18.23
C PRO A 141 17.83 7.69 17.80
N ALA A 142 17.67 8.14 16.57
CA ALA A 142 18.24 9.39 16.09
C ALA A 142 17.69 10.58 16.91
N GLN A 143 18.38 11.71 16.86
CA GLN A 143 17.92 12.95 17.53
C GLN A 143 17.29 13.95 16.55
N GLU A 144 17.65 13.84 15.28
CA GLU A 144 17.06 14.63 14.20
C GLU A 144 16.42 13.70 13.18
N TYR A 145 15.32 14.16 12.60
CA TYR A 145 14.55 13.42 11.60
C TYR A 145 14.13 14.33 10.46
N GLN A 146 13.86 13.72 9.33
CA GLN A 146 13.29 14.42 8.19
C GLN A 146 12.03 13.71 7.73
N PHE A 147 10.93 14.47 7.59
CA PHE A 147 9.72 14.06 6.90
C PHE A 147 9.76 14.61 5.48
N ARG A 148 9.54 13.75 4.51
CA ARG A 148 9.48 14.12 3.10
C ARG A 148 8.28 13.48 2.42
N MET A 149 7.78 14.16 1.39
CA MET A 149 6.71 13.63 0.56
C MET A 149 6.97 14.01 -0.90
N PHE A 150 7.05 13.02 -1.78
CA PHE A 150 7.10 13.22 -3.21
C PHE A 150 5.96 12.49 -3.92
N SER A 151 5.74 12.81 -5.18
CA SER A 151 4.76 12.14 -6.02
C SER A 151 5.38 11.69 -7.34
N THR A 152 4.74 10.70 -7.97
CA THR A 152 5.11 10.20 -9.29
C THR A 152 3.85 9.68 -9.99
N PRO A 153 3.60 10.04 -11.26
CA PRO A 153 2.52 9.41 -12.01
C PRO A 153 2.86 7.95 -12.26
N VAL A 154 1.87 7.09 -12.08
CA VAL A 154 1.98 5.64 -12.31
C VAL A 154 0.86 5.18 -13.22
N GLY A 155 1.17 4.25 -14.12
CA GLY A 155 0.21 3.67 -15.03
C GLY A 155 -0.75 2.70 -14.35
N PRO A 156 -1.70 2.15 -15.12
CA PRO A 156 -2.56 1.10 -14.65
C PRO A 156 -1.69 -0.10 -14.21
N TYR A 157 -2.00 -0.64 -13.04
CA TYR A 157 -1.24 -1.76 -12.49
C TYR A 157 -1.28 -2.99 -13.43
N PHE A 158 -2.41 -3.20 -14.07
CA PHE A 158 -2.60 -4.26 -15.05
C PHE A 158 -2.50 -3.71 -16.48
N LYS A 159 -1.30 -3.69 -17.05
CA LYS A 159 -1.14 -3.43 -18.50
C LYS A 159 -1.68 -4.63 -19.28
N GLY A 160 -2.67 -4.38 -20.14
CA GLY A 160 -3.27 -5.43 -20.98
C GLY A 160 -4.41 -6.21 -20.34
N GLY A 161 -4.96 -5.75 -19.21
CA GLY A 161 -6.09 -6.37 -18.52
C GLY A 161 -5.68 -7.12 -17.24
N VAL A 162 -6.69 -7.46 -16.45
CA VAL A 162 -6.49 -8.18 -15.17
C VAL A 162 -6.05 -9.61 -15.46
N LYS A 163 -4.83 -9.98 -15.03
CA LYS A 163 -4.31 -11.34 -15.12
C LYS A 163 -4.21 -11.92 -13.71
N PRO A 164 -4.90 -13.04 -13.42
CA PRO A 164 -4.78 -13.71 -12.15
C PRO A 164 -3.35 -14.20 -11.88
N LEU A 165 -2.92 -14.08 -10.62
CA LEU A 165 -1.59 -14.41 -10.17
C LEU A 165 -1.46 -15.88 -9.77
N THR A 166 -0.26 -16.43 -9.94
CA THR A 166 0.18 -17.69 -9.33
C THR A 166 1.10 -17.37 -8.17
N ILE A 167 0.72 -17.74 -6.97
CA ILE A 167 1.51 -17.48 -5.75
C ILE A 167 1.94 -18.79 -5.10
N ARG A 168 3.04 -18.75 -4.37
CA ARG A 168 3.49 -19.90 -3.58
C ARG A 168 3.42 -19.62 -2.09
N VAL A 169 3.24 -20.64 -1.29
CA VAL A 169 3.48 -20.61 0.16
C VAL A 169 4.99 -20.53 0.39
N SER A 170 5.44 -19.51 1.13
CA SER A 170 6.85 -19.24 1.37
C SER A 170 7.40 -20.04 2.55
N ASP A 171 8.63 -20.53 2.45
CA ASP A 171 9.40 -21.09 3.58
C ASP A 171 10.00 -20.00 4.49
N TYR A 172 10.02 -18.76 4.02
CA TYR A 172 10.55 -17.62 4.76
C TYR A 172 9.46 -16.94 5.57
N ASP A 173 9.87 -16.28 6.66
CA ASP A 173 9.01 -15.42 7.46
C ASP A 173 9.04 -13.99 6.93
N ARG A 174 7.89 -13.32 6.92
CA ARG A 174 7.80 -11.89 6.62
C ARG A 174 8.09 -11.03 7.85
N ALA A 175 7.64 -11.47 9.01
CA ALA A 175 7.78 -10.76 10.28
C ALA A 175 7.73 -11.72 11.47
N ALA A 176 8.41 -11.37 12.55
CA ALA A 176 8.28 -12.08 13.82
C ALA A 176 6.88 -11.83 14.44
N PRO A 177 6.35 -12.78 15.26
CA PRO A 177 5.00 -12.66 15.86
C PRO A 177 4.76 -11.38 16.67
N ASN A 178 5.78 -10.91 17.39
CA ASN A 178 5.76 -9.65 18.17
C ASN A 178 6.75 -8.61 17.58
N GLY A 179 7.01 -8.69 16.29
CA GLY A 179 7.95 -7.83 15.58
C GLY A 179 7.33 -6.53 15.06
N THR A 180 7.66 -6.21 13.82
CA THR A 180 7.30 -4.96 13.15
C THR A 180 6.34 -5.14 11.98
N GLY A 181 5.77 -6.33 11.78
CA GLY A 181 4.92 -6.65 10.64
C GLY A 181 3.71 -5.74 10.49
N HIS A 182 3.16 -5.25 11.62
CA HIS A 182 1.99 -4.38 11.66
C HIS A 182 2.26 -2.90 11.32
N ILE A 183 3.53 -2.51 11.13
CA ILE A 183 3.90 -1.13 10.75
C ILE A 183 4.49 -1.07 9.34
N LYS A 184 4.43 0.10 8.72
CA LYS A 184 4.93 0.31 7.37
C LYS A 184 6.39 0.79 7.38
N ALA A 185 7.29 -0.10 7.79
CA ALA A 185 8.72 0.15 7.92
C ALA A 185 9.53 -0.49 6.79
N GLY A 186 10.53 0.22 6.28
CA GLY A 186 11.37 -0.25 5.18
C GLY A 186 12.04 -1.61 5.44
N LEU A 187 12.39 -1.88 6.71
CA LEU A 187 13.02 -3.14 7.12
C LEU A 187 12.16 -4.38 6.79
N ASN A 188 10.82 -4.30 6.88
CA ASN A 188 9.92 -5.41 6.55
C ASN A 188 9.97 -5.74 5.05
N TYR A 189 10.16 -4.73 4.21
CA TYR A 189 10.25 -4.89 2.75
C TYR A 189 11.63 -5.40 2.34
N ALA A 190 12.69 -4.89 2.93
CA ALA A 190 14.04 -5.38 2.70
C ALA A 190 14.17 -6.87 3.06
N MET A 191 13.56 -7.30 4.16
CA MET A 191 13.51 -8.72 4.58
C MET A 191 12.82 -9.61 3.54
N SER A 192 11.84 -9.09 2.80
CA SER A 192 11.09 -9.85 1.79
C SER A 192 11.78 -9.95 0.43
N LEU A 193 12.86 -9.17 0.16
CA LEU A 193 13.49 -9.09 -1.16
C LEU A 193 14.03 -10.44 -1.64
N TYR A 194 14.70 -11.20 -0.78
CA TYR A 194 15.22 -12.52 -1.17
C TYR A 194 14.10 -13.47 -1.58
N ALA A 195 13.05 -13.54 -0.78
CA ALA A 195 11.95 -14.45 -1.02
C ALA A 195 11.17 -14.11 -2.31
N ILE A 196 10.99 -12.83 -2.64
CA ILE A 196 10.28 -12.45 -3.87
C ILE A 196 11.13 -12.69 -5.13
N VAL A 197 12.43 -12.43 -5.07
CA VAL A 197 13.34 -12.74 -6.18
C VAL A 197 13.36 -14.25 -6.46
N ASP A 198 13.53 -15.05 -5.42
CA ASP A 198 13.50 -16.51 -5.52
C ASP A 198 12.14 -17.05 -6.03
N ALA A 199 11.01 -16.43 -5.63
CA ALA A 199 9.70 -16.76 -6.19
C ALA A 199 9.62 -16.49 -7.70
N HIS A 200 10.07 -15.32 -8.14
CA HIS A 200 10.08 -14.93 -9.55
C HIS A 200 10.98 -15.86 -10.40
N GLU A 201 12.15 -16.24 -9.90
CA GLU A 201 13.05 -17.19 -10.57
C GLU A 201 12.41 -18.57 -10.76
N GLN A 202 11.50 -18.95 -9.85
CA GLN A 202 10.72 -20.19 -9.93
C GLN A 202 9.39 -20.05 -10.69
N GLY A 203 9.11 -18.87 -11.27
CA GLY A 203 7.92 -18.61 -12.09
C GLY A 203 6.65 -18.27 -11.31
N PHE A 204 6.76 -17.91 -10.03
CA PHE A 204 5.65 -17.40 -9.22
C PHE A 204 5.60 -15.87 -9.25
N ASP A 205 4.41 -15.31 -9.14
CA ASP A 205 4.21 -13.86 -9.13
C ASP A 205 4.43 -13.24 -7.74
N GLU A 206 4.17 -13.99 -6.66
CA GLU A 206 4.25 -13.50 -5.28
C GLU A 206 4.36 -14.66 -4.27
N ASN A 207 4.69 -14.32 -3.03
CA ASN A 207 4.71 -15.24 -1.88
C ASN A 207 3.50 -15.03 -0.97
N MET A 208 2.91 -16.13 -0.49
CA MET A 208 2.05 -16.17 0.68
C MET A 208 2.91 -16.44 1.90
N TYR A 209 2.97 -15.50 2.83
CA TYR A 209 3.65 -15.73 4.11
C TYR A 209 2.67 -16.29 5.14
N LEU A 210 3.19 -17.18 5.96
CA LEU A 210 2.45 -17.77 7.07
C LEU A 210 2.91 -17.20 8.40
N ASP A 211 2.10 -17.38 9.44
CA ASP A 211 2.50 -17.00 10.79
C ASP A 211 3.80 -17.70 11.19
N ALA A 212 4.76 -16.92 11.67
CA ALA A 212 6.10 -17.43 12.01
C ALA A 212 6.12 -18.38 13.22
N ALA A 213 5.06 -18.40 14.04
CA ALA A 213 5.00 -19.24 15.24
C ALA A 213 4.57 -20.69 14.94
N THR A 214 3.55 -20.88 14.09
CA THR A 214 2.98 -22.22 13.84
C THR A 214 3.06 -22.64 12.38
N ARG A 215 3.24 -21.69 11.44
CA ARG A 215 3.25 -21.87 9.99
C ARG A 215 2.00 -22.57 9.44
N THR A 216 0.87 -22.31 10.10
CA THR A 216 -0.44 -22.88 9.73
C THR A 216 -1.44 -21.84 9.30
N LYS A 217 -1.19 -20.54 9.63
CA LYS A 217 -2.13 -19.46 9.38
C LYS A 217 -1.57 -18.54 8.30
N VAL A 218 -2.45 -18.15 7.38
CA VAL A 218 -2.12 -17.18 6.34
C VAL A 218 -1.99 -15.78 6.95
N GLU A 219 -0.92 -15.07 6.62
CA GLU A 219 -0.76 -13.66 6.97
C GLU A 219 -0.97 -12.77 5.74
N GLU A 220 0.09 -12.32 5.10
CA GLU A 220 0.01 -11.44 3.93
C GLU A 220 1.13 -11.76 2.94
N THR A 221 1.22 -11.02 1.84
CA THR A 221 2.34 -11.07 0.91
C THR A 221 3.43 -10.06 1.31
N GLY A 222 4.49 -9.94 0.49
CA GLY A 222 5.51 -8.90 0.68
C GLY A 222 4.97 -7.47 0.62
N GLY A 223 3.89 -7.22 -0.12
CA GLY A 223 3.37 -5.88 -0.36
C GLY A 223 1.86 -5.70 -0.35
N ALA A 224 1.07 -6.75 -0.13
CA ALA A 224 -0.39 -6.72 -0.19
C ALA A 224 -1.03 -7.68 0.82
N ASN A 225 -2.27 -7.37 1.22
CA ASN A 225 -3.04 -8.24 2.11
C ASN A 225 -3.92 -9.22 1.30
N PHE A 226 -4.21 -10.36 1.88
CA PHE A 226 -5.16 -11.32 1.31
C PHE A 226 -6.62 -10.92 1.57
N LEU A 227 -7.44 -11.18 0.58
CA LEU A 227 -8.89 -11.18 0.65
C LEU A 227 -9.38 -12.49 0.03
N PHE A 228 -10.17 -13.25 0.75
CA PHE A 228 -10.78 -14.49 0.28
C PHE A 228 -12.29 -14.35 0.19
N VAL A 229 -12.90 -15.16 -0.68
CA VAL A 229 -14.35 -15.36 -0.71
C VAL A 229 -14.61 -16.85 -0.54
N THR A 230 -15.45 -17.18 0.43
CA THR A 230 -15.86 -18.55 0.69
C THR A 230 -16.89 -19.06 -0.32
N LYS A 231 -17.13 -20.36 -0.39
CA LYS A 231 -18.13 -20.95 -1.32
C LYS A 231 -19.56 -20.48 -1.07
N ASP A 232 -19.87 -20.08 0.16
CA ASP A 232 -21.16 -19.45 0.53
C ASP A 232 -21.20 -17.93 0.34
N GLY A 233 -20.14 -17.33 -0.25
CA GLY A 233 -20.09 -15.92 -0.65
C GLY A 233 -19.69 -14.94 0.44
N LYS A 234 -19.18 -15.40 1.58
CA LYS A 234 -18.66 -14.55 2.65
C LYS A 234 -17.26 -14.05 2.29
N VAL A 235 -17.00 -12.76 2.54
CA VAL A 235 -15.69 -12.13 2.38
C VAL A 235 -14.88 -12.31 3.66
N VAL A 236 -13.69 -12.88 3.55
CA VAL A 236 -12.81 -13.18 4.68
C VAL A 236 -11.43 -12.60 4.45
N THR A 237 -10.82 -12.01 5.47
CA THR A 237 -9.44 -11.58 5.43
C THR A 237 -8.68 -12.04 6.67
N PRO A 238 -7.40 -12.44 6.53
CA PRO A 238 -6.58 -12.88 7.64
C PRO A 238 -6.44 -11.79 8.72
N LYS A 239 -6.49 -12.21 9.98
CA LYS A 239 -6.28 -11.38 11.16
C LYS A 239 -5.05 -11.88 11.91
N SER A 240 -4.04 -11.01 12.08
CA SER A 240 -2.83 -11.27 12.86
C SER A 240 -2.24 -9.94 13.34
N ASN A 241 -1.50 -9.98 14.43
CA ASN A 241 -0.73 -8.84 14.91
C ASN A 241 0.51 -8.52 14.05
N SER A 242 0.85 -9.40 13.12
CA SER A 242 1.99 -9.25 12.20
C SER A 242 1.59 -8.70 10.83
N ILE A 243 0.28 -8.55 10.55
CA ILE A 243 -0.23 -8.07 9.26
C ILE A 243 -0.33 -6.54 9.28
N LEU A 244 0.14 -5.91 8.19
CA LEU A 244 -0.05 -4.47 8.00
C LEU A 244 -1.55 -4.14 7.92
N PRO A 245 -2.07 -3.19 8.73
CA PRO A 245 -3.47 -2.76 8.67
C PRO A 245 -3.74 -1.95 7.40
N SER A 246 -4.06 -2.65 6.31
CA SER A 246 -4.26 -2.06 4.98
C SER A 246 -5.53 -1.19 4.95
N ILE A 247 -5.38 0.02 4.41
CA ILE A 247 -6.50 0.96 4.20
C ILE A 247 -7.43 0.41 3.11
N THR A 248 -6.88 -0.14 2.04
CA THR A 248 -7.65 -0.79 0.97
C THR A 248 -8.46 -1.96 1.52
N ARG A 249 -7.85 -2.86 2.30
CA ARG A 249 -8.55 -3.98 2.93
C ARG A 249 -9.71 -3.53 3.81
N ARG A 250 -9.48 -2.56 4.71
CA ARG A 250 -10.54 -1.98 5.56
C ARG A 250 -11.68 -1.41 4.72
N SER A 251 -11.36 -0.72 3.63
CA SER A 251 -12.34 -0.13 2.73
C SER A 251 -13.13 -1.20 1.98
N LEU A 252 -12.48 -2.27 1.51
CA LEU A 252 -13.14 -3.40 0.86
C LEU A 252 -14.07 -4.18 1.79
N MET A 253 -13.67 -4.36 3.06
CA MET A 253 -14.54 -4.98 4.08
C MET A 253 -15.80 -4.15 4.36
N TYR A 254 -15.66 -2.81 4.37
CA TYR A 254 -16.79 -1.91 4.46
C TYR A 254 -17.68 -1.98 3.20
N VAL A 255 -17.07 -1.92 2.02
CA VAL A 255 -17.79 -2.04 0.73
C VAL A 255 -18.56 -3.36 0.63
N ALA A 256 -17.96 -4.46 1.08
CA ALA A 256 -18.63 -5.76 1.11
C ALA A 256 -19.96 -5.71 1.91
N LYS A 257 -19.92 -5.09 3.08
CA LYS A 257 -21.09 -5.00 3.98
C LYS A 257 -22.10 -3.97 3.50
N GLU A 258 -21.68 -2.73 3.35
CA GLU A 258 -22.57 -1.58 3.20
C GLU A 258 -23.06 -1.37 1.76
N TYR A 259 -22.26 -1.74 0.75
CA TYR A 259 -22.61 -1.56 -0.65
C TYR A 259 -23.12 -2.84 -1.33
N LEU A 260 -22.58 -3.99 -0.93
CA LEU A 260 -22.90 -5.26 -1.59
C LEU A 260 -23.77 -6.18 -0.73
N GLY A 261 -24.05 -5.82 0.53
CA GLY A 261 -24.87 -6.63 1.44
C GLY A 261 -24.28 -8.01 1.76
N LEU A 262 -22.95 -8.15 1.66
CA LEU A 262 -22.26 -9.41 1.92
C LEU A 262 -21.80 -9.51 3.37
N GLU A 263 -21.78 -10.72 3.90
CA GLU A 263 -21.05 -10.97 5.14
C GLU A 263 -19.55 -10.79 4.94
N ALA A 264 -18.89 -10.09 5.86
CA ALA A 264 -17.47 -9.88 5.81
C ALA A 264 -16.85 -9.93 7.20
N GLU A 265 -15.76 -10.67 7.37
CA GLU A 265 -15.10 -10.86 8.66
C GLU A 265 -13.58 -10.88 8.58
N GLU A 266 -12.93 -10.42 9.64
CA GLU A 266 -11.50 -10.62 9.89
C GLU A 266 -11.35 -11.76 10.90
N ARG A 267 -10.64 -12.82 10.50
CA ARG A 267 -10.35 -13.98 11.34
C ARG A 267 -9.05 -14.65 10.99
N GLU A 268 -8.60 -15.57 11.78
CA GLU A 268 -7.53 -16.48 11.37
C GLU A 268 -7.98 -17.30 10.14
N VAL A 269 -7.12 -17.41 9.15
CA VAL A 269 -7.32 -18.21 7.94
C VAL A 269 -6.23 -19.25 7.90
N TYR A 270 -6.60 -20.52 7.85
CA TYR A 270 -5.65 -21.63 7.86
C TYR A 270 -5.34 -22.10 6.43
N VAL A 271 -4.10 -22.54 6.21
CA VAL A 271 -3.66 -23.05 4.90
C VAL A 271 -4.56 -24.20 4.43
N ASP A 272 -4.98 -25.08 5.34
CA ASP A 272 -5.80 -26.24 5.00
C ASP A 272 -7.22 -25.90 4.50
N GLU A 273 -7.74 -24.70 4.82
CA GLU A 273 -9.06 -24.24 4.34
C GLU A 273 -9.00 -23.58 2.95
N LEU A 274 -7.82 -23.26 2.42
CA LEU A 274 -7.67 -22.54 1.13
C LEU A 274 -8.33 -23.31 -0.04
N LYS A 275 -8.36 -24.62 0.01
CA LYS A 275 -9.05 -25.51 -0.96
C LYS A 275 -10.57 -25.30 -0.99
N ASP A 276 -11.14 -24.70 0.06
CA ASP A 276 -12.56 -24.45 0.21
C ASP A 276 -12.96 -22.99 -0.12
N MET A 277 -11.99 -22.16 -0.49
CA MET A 277 -12.24 -20.81 -0.96
C MET A 277 -12.73 -20.80 -2.40
N ALA A 278 -13.68 -19.90 -2.71
CA ALA A 278 -14.20 -19.67 -4.06
C ALA A 278 -13.34 -18.66 -4.84
N GLU A 279 -12.86 -17.62 -4.14
CA GLU A 279 -12.05 -16.57 -4.75
C GLU A 279 -10.91 -16.15 -3.82
N CYS A 280 -9.84 -15.63 -4.41
CA CYS A 280 -8.74 -15.00 -3.69
C CYS A 280 -8.25 -13.77 -4.42
N GLY A 281 -7.95 -12.72 -3.67
CA GLY A 281 -7.35 -11.48 -4.18
C GLY A 281 -6.28 -10.94 -3.25
N LEU A 282 -5.34 -10.20 -3.81
CA LEU A 282 -4.34 -9.41 -3.08
C LEU A 282 -4.78 -7.95 -3.11
N CYS A 283 -5.01 -7.33 -1.97
CA CYS A 283 -5.50 -5.96 -1.91
C CYS A 283 -4.44 -4.98 -1.37
N GLY A 284 -4.36 -3.82 -2.02
CA GLY A 284 -3.43 -2.76 -1.68
C GLY A 284 -3.61 -1.51 -2.53
N THR A 285 -2.92 -0.43 -2.15
CA THR A 285 -3.03 0.87 -2.83
C THR A 285 -2.63 0.80 -4.31
N ALA A 286 -1.65 -0.03 -4.67
CA ALA A 286 -1.13 -0.08 -6.04
C ALA A 286 -2.16 -0.60 -7.04
N ALA A 287 -2.78 -1.76 -6.76
CA ALA A 287 -3.66 -2.47 -7.68
C ALA A 287 -5.13 -2.47 -7.30
N VAL A 288 -5.49 -1.97 -6.12
CA VAL A 288 -6.78 -2.14 -5.45
C VAL A 288 -7.03 -3.60 -5.10
N ILE A 289 -7.28 -4.48 -6.07
CA ILE A 289 -7.29 -5.94 -5.93
C ILE A 289 -6.60 -6.57 -7.13
N SER A 290 -5.63 -7.44 -6.89
CA SER A 290 -5.07 -8.36 -7.88
C SER A 290 -5.66 -9.75 -7.65
N PRO A 291 -6.35 -10.36 -8.62
CA PRO A 291 -6.91 -11.71 -8.43
C PRO A 291 -5.79 -12.74 -8.34
N VAL A 292 -6.02 -13.78 -7.56
CA VAL A 292 -5.17 -14.96 -7.47
C VAL A 292 -5.92 -16.14 -8.07
N GLY A 293 -5.33 -16.78 -9.08
CA GLY A 293 -5.92 -17.94 -9.74
C GLY A 293 -5.43 -19.27 -9.20
N LYS A 294 -4.18 -19.28 -8.70
CA LYS A 294 -3.55 -20.51 -8.19
C LYS A 294 -2.63 -20.19 -7.01
N ILE A 295 -2.68 -21.05 -5.99
CA ILE A 295 -1.75 -21.08 -4.86
C ILE A 295 -1.02 -22.41 -4.89
N VAL A 296 0.31 -22.40 -4.72
CA VAL A 296 1.13 -23.62 -4.67
C VAL A 296 1.73 -23.77 -3.28
N ASP A 297 1.33 -24.81 -2.59
CA ASP A 297 1.83 -25.16 -1.27
C ASP A 297 2.75 -26.38 -1.39
N HIS A 298 4.08 -26.15 -1.43
CA HIS A 298 5.10 -27.20 -1.51
C HIS A 298 4.80 -28.25 -2.60
N GLY A 299 4.50 -27.77 -3.81
CA GLY A 299 4.16 -28.62 -4.96
C GLY A 299 2.70 -29.07 -5.04
N LYS A 300 1.89 -28.83 -4.01
CA LYS A 300 0.45 -29.06 -4.04
C LYS A 300 -0.25 -27.82 -4.61
N GLU A 301 -0.89 -27.95 -5.75
CA GLU A 301 -1.65 -26.88 -6.37
C GLU A 301 -3.05 -26.75 -5.77
N ILE A 302 -3.43 -25.53 -5.44
CA ILE A 302 -4.76 -25.11 -5.02
C ILE A 302 -5.27 -24.14 -6.08
N CYS A 303 -6.12 -24.61 -6.99
CA CYS A 303 -6.69 -23.80 -8.05
C CYS A 303 -8.01 -23.18 -7.58
N LEU A 304 -8.13 -21.86 -7.71
CA LEU A 304 -9.37 -21.15 -7.43
C LEU A 304 -10.35 -21.36 -8.60
N PRO A 305 -11.68 -21.42 -8.36
CA PRO A 305 -12.67 -21.71 -9.40
C PRO A 305 -12.65 -20.77 -10.61
N ALA A 306 -12.39 -19.46 -10.44
CA ALA A 306 -12.22 -18.53 -11.55
C ALA A 306 -10.93 -18.77 -12.37
N GLY A 307 -9.97 -19.53 -11.81
CA GLY A 307 -8.74 -19.94 -12.47
C GLY A 307 -7.85 -18.77 -12.88
N MET A 308 -7.12 -18.96 -13.98
CA MET A 308 -6.13 -18.01 -14.50
C MET A 308 -6.69 -17.11 -15.60
N SER A 309 -7.99 -17.09 -15.84
CA SER A 309 -8.62 -16.34 -16.93
C SER A 309 -9.18 -15.00 -16.52
N GLU A 310 -9.74 -14.90 -15.32
CA GLU A 310 -10.47 -13.72 -14.89
C GLU A 310 -10.48 -13.52 -13.37
N MET A 311 -10.92 -12.36 -12.92
CA MET A 311 -11.20 -12.08 -11.53
C MET A 311 -12.51 -12.73 -11.12
N GLY A 312 -12.57 -13.31 -9.92
CA GLY A 312 -13.80 -13.88 -9.39
C GLY A 312 -14.93 -12.86 -9.28
N PRO A 313 -16.19 -13.28 -9.41
CA PRO A 313 -17.32 -12.36 -9.55
C PRO A 313 -17.55 -11.43 -8.34
N ILE A 314 -17.33 -11.91 -7.11
CA ILE A 314 -17.46 -11.07 -5.90
C ILE A 314 -16.26 -10.14 -5.80
N THR A 315 -15.05 -10.63 -6.01
CA THR A 315 -13.83 -9.83 -6.04
C THR A 315 -13.94 -8.71 -7.08
N LYS A 316 -14.52 -9.00 -8.25
CA LYS A 316 -14.75 -7.99 -9.29
C LYS A 316 -15.75 -6.91 -8.85
N LYS A 317 -16.86 -7.29 -8.21
CA LYS A 317 -17.82 -6.31 -7.67
C LYS A 317 -17.16 -5.41 -6.62
N LEU A 318 -16.35 -5.97 -5.74
CA LEU A 318 -15.59 -5.22 -4.74
C LEU A 318 -14.60 -4.23 -5.40
N TYR A 319 -13.88 -4.69 -6.41
CA TYR A 319 -12.95 -3.85 -7.19
C TYR A 319 -13.69 -2.71 -7.90
N ASP A 320 -14.76 -3.01 -8.64
CA ASP A 320 -15.53 -2.02 -9.40
C ASP A 320 -16.17 -0.98 -8.47
N THR A 321 -16.71 -1.40 -7.32
CA THR A 321 -17.32 -0.50 -6.35
C THR A 321 -16.28 0.42 -5.71
N LEU A 322 -15.17 -0.12 -5.22
CA LEU A 322 -14.16 0.71 -4.58
C LEU A 322 -13.49 1.68 -5.55
N THR A 323 -13.18 1.25 -6.78
CA THR A 323 -12.65 2.15 -7.81
C THR A 323 -13.69 3.18 -8.27
N GLY A 324 -14.97 2.81 -8.28
CA GLY A 324 -16.08 3.73 -8.52
C GLY A 324 -16.15 4.85 -7.48
N ILE A 325 -15.98 4.51 -6.20
CA ILE A 325 -15.89 5.48 -5.08
C ILE A 325 -14.67 6.38 -5.26
N GLN A 326 -13.50 5.81 -5.50
CA GLN A 326 -12.24 6.56 -5.66
C GLN A 326 -12.26 7.57 -6.81
N MET A 327 -13.02 7.28 -7.86
CA MET A 327 -13.12 8.11 -9.07
C MET A 327 -14.41 8.93 -9.16
N GLY A 328 -15.19 9.01 -8.08
CA GLY A 328 -16.39 9.83 -7.99
C GLY A 328 -17.62 9.31 -8.75
N ARG A 329 -17.59 8.06 -9.26
CA ARG A 329 -18.74 7.43 -9.94
C ARG A 329 -19.77 6.83 -9.01
N ILE A 330 -19.36 6.52 -7.79
CA ILE A 330 -20.20 5.99 -6.72
C ILE A 330 -20.01 6.89 -5.52
N GLU A 331 -21.12 7.24 -4.85
CA GLU A 331 -21.10 8.07 -3.67
C GLU A 331 -20.21 7.44 -2.58
N ALA A 332 -19.31 8.25 -2.03
CA ALA A 332 -18.38 7.83 -1.01
C ALA A 332 -18.99 8.00 0.40
N PRO A 333 -18.63 7.16 1.38
CA PRO A 333 -18.88 7.47 2.77
C PRO A 333 -18.22 8.79 3.17
N GLU A 334 -18.82 9.49 4.13
CA GLU A 334 -18.27 10.74 4.66
C GLU A 334 -16.80 10.59 5.09
N GLY A 335 -15.98 11.56 4.72
CA GLY A 335 -14.55 11.62 5.05
C GLY A 335 -13.65 10.68 4.23
N TRP A 336 -14.18 9.89 3.28
CA TRP A 336 -13.31 9.03 2.47
C TRP A 336 -12.61 9.76 1.32
N ILE A 337 -13.24 10.78 0.78
CA ILE A 337 -12.71 11.56 -0.34
C ILE A 337 -12.33 12.94 0.14
N HIS A 338 -11.08 13.29 -0.05
CA HIS A 338 -10.54 14.62 0.19
C HIS A 338 -10.36 15.33 -1.14
N VAL A 339 -11.17 16.35 -1.39
CA VAL A 339 -11.08 17.17 -2.61
C VAL A 339 -9.91 18.13 -2.46
N ILE A 340 -9.01 18.10 -3.44
CA ILE A 340 -7.83 18.96 -3.50
C ILE A 340 -8.09 20.16 -4.40
N LYS A 341 -8.79 19.91 -5.52
CA LYS A 341 -9.12 20.92 -6.50
C LYS A 341 -10.34 20.54 -7.33
#